data_3095e0dd41d267a48e59fb24a6f330b1
#
_entry.id   3095e0dd41d267a48e59fb24a6f330b1
#
_cell.length_a   1.000
_cell.length_b   1.000
_cell.length_c   1.000
_cell.angle_alpha   90.00
_cell.angle_beta   90.00
_cell.angle_gamma   90.00
#
_symmetry.space_group_name_H-M   'P 1'
#
loop_
_entity.id
_entity.type
_entity.pdbx_description
1 polymer ?
#
loop_
_entity_poly.entity_id
_entity_poly.type
_entity_poly.pdbx_seq_one_letter_code
_entity_poly.pdbx_strand_id
1 'polypeptide(L)'
;SDKPANIDRSAFTKKGKDVELVKAIIENYAAGEIDDYLALFTKDAKVTHNNNEPITISELAKTHRVHHEQIAGPVKILSSNYEVVATANGNKYGHAWVKFENTYKNGSKAVTPVFVSFGINNNGKIYFEHALYDTATVPDDSVYNKN
;
A
#
# COMPACT_ATOMS: atom_id res chain seq x y z
N SER A 1 -27.78 21.54 26.13
CA SER A 1 -27.25 21.07 24.86
C SER A 1 -25.96 20.31 25.11
N ASP A 2 -26.01 19.02 24.98
CA ASP A 2 -24.85 18.18 25.13
C ASP A 2 -23.89 18.45 23.97
N LYS A 3 -22.85 19.22 24.25
CA LYS A 3 -21.69 19.20 23.36
C LYS A 3 -21.12 17.79 23.41
N PRO A 4 -20.95 17.11 22.29
CA PRO A 4 -20.23 15.85 22.31
C PRO A 4 -18.89 16.11 22.99
N ALA A 5 -18.62 15.34 24.06
CA ALA A 5 -17.39 15.43 24.80
C ALA A 5 -16.22 15.27 23.83
N ASN A 6 -15.35 16.26 23.78
CA ASN A 6 -14.02 16.21 23.16
C ASN A 6 -13.88 15.17 22.06
N ILE A 7 -14.56 15.40 20.95
CA ILE A 7 -14.17 14.73 19.72
C ILE A 7 -12.77 15.25 19.42
N ASP A 8 -11.79 14.37 19.46
CA ASP A 8 -10.46 14.65 18.94
C ASP A 8 -10.66 15.21 17.54
N ARG A 9 -10.26 16.46 17.35
CA ARG A 9 -10.44 17.15 16.05
C ARG A 9 -9.34 16.75 15.08
N SER A 10 -9.13 15.46 14.91
CA SER A 10 -8.28 14.93 13.87
C SER A 10 -8.83 15.38 12.52
N ALA A 11 -7.97 15.93 11.67
CA ALA A 11 -8.34 16.27 10.31
C ALA A 11 -8.39 15.01 9.46
N PHE A 12 -9.53 14.76 8.84
CA PHE A 12 -9.75 13.68 7.89
C PHE A 12 -9.94 14.29 6.51
N THR A 13 -9.16 13.87 5.53
CA THR A 13 -9.25 14.41 4.17
C THR A 13 -9.19 13.33 3.11
N LYS A 14 -9.93 13.56 2.03
CA LYS A 14 -9.94 12.73 0.82
C LYS A 14 -9.34 13.44 -0.39
N LYS A 15 -8.79 14.63 -0.21
CA LYS A 15 -8.18 15.44 -1.26
C LYS A 15 -6.88 16.07 -0.77
N GLY A 16 -6.03 16.46 -1.70
CA GLY A 16 -4.80 17.17 -1.42
C GLY A 16 -3.55 16.34 -1.66
N LYS A 17 -2.40 16.96 -1.44
CA LYS A 17 -1.10 16.37 -1.82
C LYS A 17 -0.77 15.06 -1.08
N ASP A 18 -1.18 14.93 0.17
CA ASP A 18 -0.91 13.71 0.95
C ASP A 18 -1.80 12.55 0.48
N VAL A 19 -3.03 12.83 0.06
CA VAL A 19 -3.90 11.82 -0.57
C VAL A 19 -3.33 11.41 -1.92
N GLU A 20 -2.86 12.36 -2.72
CA GLU A 20 -2.21 12.06 -4.00
C GLU A 20 -0.92 11.24 -3.82
N LEU A 21 -0.19 11.46 -2.73
CA LEU A 21 0.97 10.63 -2.36
C LEU A 21 0.56 9.16 -2.14
N VAL A 22 -0.48 8.93 -1.34
CA VAL A 22 -1.00 7.57 -1.08
C VAL A 22 -1.43 6.90 -2.39
N LYS A 23 -2.17 7.63 -3.21
CA LYS A 23 -2.61 7.16 -4.52
C LYS A 23 -1.44 6.83 -5.44
N ALA A 24 -0.41 7.68 -5.48
CA ALA A 24 0.78 7.45 -6.30
C ALA A 24 1.52 6.18 -5.91
N ILE A 25 1.62 5.87 -4.61
CA ILE A 25 2.24 4.65 -4.14
C ILE A 25 1.51 3.43 -4.70
N ILE A 26 0.20 3.41 -4.59
CA ILE A 26 -0.63 2.29 -5.05
C ILE A 26 -0.57 2.16 -6.58
N GLU A 27 -0.67 3.26 -7.30
CA GLU A 27 -0.62 3.26 -8.77
C GLU A 27 0.76 2.84 -9.31
N ASN A 28 1.85 3.33 -8.70
CA ASN A 28 3.20 2.93 -9.10
C ASN A 28 3.45 1.44 -8.84
N TYR A 29 3.00 0.95 -7.68
CA TYR A 29 3.06 -0.48 -7.39
C TYR A 29 2.30 -1.29 -8.45
N ALA A 30 1.07 -0.94 -8.73
CA ALA A 30 0.22 -1.66 -9.68
C ALA A 30 0.79 -1.63 -11.10
N ALA A 31 1.37 -0.52 -11.52
CA ALA A 31 1.97 -0.36 -12.84
C ALA A 31 3.34 -1.06 -12.98
N GLY A 32 3.93 -1.51 -11.87
CA GLY A 32 5.28 -2.09 -11.88
C GLY A 32 6.41 -1.05 -11.91
N GLU A 33 6.09 0.22 -11.68
CA GLU A 33 7.03 1.33 -11.60
C GLU A 33 7.69 1.35 -10.22
N ILE A 34 8.51 0.34 -9.94
CA ILE A 34 9.01 0.08 -8.59
C ILE A 34 10.06 1.12 -8.14
N ASP A 35 10.83 1.68 -9.07
CA ASP A 35 11.76 2.76 -8.72
C ASP A 35 11.00 4.02 -8.28
N ASP A 36 9.92 4.38 -8.98
CA ASP A 36 9.07 5.51 -8.61
C ASP A 36 8.33 5.25 -7.29
N TYR A 37 7.86 4.01 -7.09
CA TYR A 37 7.29 3.56 -5.83
C TYR A 37 8.30 3.75 -4.68
N LEU A 38 9.51 3.22 -4.82
CA LEU A 38 10.57 3.28 -3.82
C LEU A 38 10.96 4.72 -3.47
N ALA A 39 10.96 5.62 -4.46
CA ALA A 39 11.33 7.03 -4.28
C ALA A 39 10.38 7.79 -3.35
N LEU A 40 9.16 7.27 -3.11
CA LEU A 40 8.18 7.91 -2.22
C LEU A 40 8.40 7.56 -0.74
N PHE A 41 9.31 6.64 -0.44
CA PHE A 41 9.61 6.18 0.92
C PHE A 41 10.93 6.77 1.42
N THR A 42 11.07 6.88 2.75
CA THR A 42 12.38 7.14 3.35
C THR A 42 13.25 5.89 3.21
N LYS A 43 14.58 6.08 3.21
CA LYS A 43 15.52 4.97 3.04
C LYS A 43 15.44 3.92 4.15
N ASP A 44 15.05 4.33 5.35
CA ASP A 44 14.91 3.48 6.54
C ASP A 44 13.48 3.04 6.80
N ALA A 45 12.58 3.26 5.86
CA ALA A 45 11.18 2.89 5.99
C ALA A 45 11.05 1.39 6.26
N LYS A 46 10.13 1.05 7.17
CA LYS A 46 9.80 -0.32 7.55
C LYS A 46 8.44 -0.69 7.00
N VAL A 47 8.33 -1.94 6.59
CA VAL A 47 7.10 -2.49 6.02
C VAL A 47 6.71 -3.75 6.77
N THR A 48 5.46 -3.83 7.17
CA THR A 48 4.88 -5.03 7.79
C THR A 48 3.69 -5.47 6.96
N HIS A 49 3.71 -6.72 6.53
CA HIS A 49 2.56 -7.34 5.86
C HIS A 49 1.92 -8.34 6.82
N ASN A 50 0.64 -8.15 7.12
CA ASN A 50 -0.12 -8.96 8.09
C ASN A 50 0.59 -8.97 9.46
N ASN A 51 0.88 -10.14 10.01
CA ASN A 51 1.57 -10.31 11.29
C ASN A 51 3.05 -10.71 11.13
N ASN A 52 3.59 -10.55 9.93
CA ASN A 52 4.99 -10.90 9.68
C ASN A 52 5.93 -9.89 10.35
N GLU A 53 7.18 -10.28 10.55
CA GLU A 53 8.21 -9.36 11.03
C GLU A 53 8.43 -8.22 10.02
N PRO A 54 8.70 -7.00 10.49
CA PRO A 54 8.98 -5.89 9.60
C PRO A 54 10.21 -6.15 8.73
N ILE A 55 10.12 -5.75 7.47
CA ILE A 55 11.23 -5.76 6.52
C ILE A 55 11.55 -4.34 6.07
N THR A 56 12.70 -4.17 5.44
CA THR A 56 13.08 -2.87 4.86
C THR A 56 12.31 -2.61 3.57
N ILE A 57 12.18 -1.33 3.22
CA ILE A 57 11.55 -0.98 1.94
C ILE A 57 12.34 -1.53 0.75
N SER A 58 13.66 -1.64 0.84
CA SER A 58 14.48 -2.24 -0.21
C SER A 58 14.18 -3.72 -0.41
N GLU A 59 13.97 -4.47 0.67
CA GLU A 59 13.56 -5.88 0.61
C GLU A 59 12.18 -6.02 -0.02
N LEU A 60 11.24 -5.17 0.36
CA LEU A 60 9.90 -5.18 -0.23
C LEU A 60 9.95 -4.84 -1.72
N ALA A 61 10.77 -3.87 -2.13
CA ALA A 61 10.93 -3.51 -3.54
C ALA A 61 11.42 -4.69 -4.37
N LYS A 62 12.36 -5.49 -3.84
CA LYS A 62 12.79 -6.72 -4.50
C LYS A 62 11.65 -7.72 -4.68
N THR A 63 10.84 -7.90 -3.65
CA THR A 63 9.67 -8.77 -3.69
C THR A 63 8.67 -8.30 -4.76
N HIS A 64 8.42 -7.01 -4.83
CA HIS A 64 7.52 -6.44 -5.84
C HIS A 64 8.06 -6.62 -7.26
N ARG A 65 9.38 -6.47 -7.48
CA ARG A 65 9.99 -6.71 -8.80
C ARG A 65 9.81 -8.15 -9.23
N VAL A 66 10.09 -9.10 -8.33
CA VAL A 66 9.91 -10.53 -8.59
C VAL A 66 8.45 -10.81 -8.94
N HIS A 67 7.50 -10.26 -8.16
CA HIS A 67 6.07 -10.42 -8.42
C HIS A 67 5.70 -9.93 -9.84
N HIS A 68 6.15 -8.74 -10.22
CA HIS A 68 5.84 -8.17 -11.54
C HIS A 68 6.47 -8.97 -12.70
N GLU A 69 7.58 -9.64 -12.46
CA GLU A 69 8.19 -10.56 -13.44
C GLU A 69 7.35 -11.83 -13.65
N GLN A 70 6.54 -12.20 -12.67
CA GLN A 70 5.75 -13.44 -12.68
C GLN A 70 4.32 -13.26 -13.17
N ILE A 71 3.85 -12.03 -13.33
CA ILE A 71 2.49 -11.74 -13.78
C ILE A 71 2.48 -11.30 -15.26
N ALA A 72 1.32 -11.44 -15.89
CA ALA A 72 1.09 -11.08 -17.28
C ALA A 72 0.56 -9.65 -17.36
N GLY A 73 1.45 -8.68 -17.33
CA GLY A 73 1.11 -7.26 -17.40
C GLY A 73 0.93 -6.59 -16.04
N PRO A 74 0.51 -5.32 -16.00
CA PRO A 74 0.33 -4.60 -14.75
C PRO A 74 -0.78 -5.18 -13.90
N VAL A 75 -0.69 -4.94 -12.58
CA VAL A 75 -1.77 -5.25 -11.65
C VAL A 75 -2.94 -4.31 -11.93
N LYS A 76 -4.14 -4.85 -12.04
CA LYS A 76 -5.34 -4.05 -12.26
C LYS A 76 -5.94 -3.60 -10.92
N ILE A 77 -6.24 -2.31 -10.81
CA ILE A 77 -6.96 -1.76 -9.66
C ILE A 77 -8.45 -1.79 -10.00
N LEU A 78 -9.19 -2.70 -9.36
CA LEU A 78 -10.63 -2.84 -9.59
C LEU A 78 -11.43 -1.78 -8.83
N SER A 79 -10.98 -1.42 -7.64
CA SER A 79 -11.57 -0.37 -6.81
C SER A 79 -10.52 0.21 -5.88
N SER A 80 -10.71 1.47 -5.50
CA SER A 80 -9.80 2.14 -4.59
C SER A 80 -10.52 3.23 -3.80
N ASN A 81 -10.06 3.43 -2.57
CA ASN A 81 -10.50 4.53 -1.72
C ASN A 81 -9.30 4.98 -0.90
N TYR A 82 -8.98 6.26 -0.96
CA TYR A 82 -7.81 6.85 -0.32
C TYR A 82 -8.24 7.95 0.64
N GLU A 83 -7.57 8.01 1.79
CA GLU A 83 -7.79 9.06 2.77
C GLU A 83 -6.52 9.34 3.55
N VAL A 84 -6.43 10.51 4.15
CA VAL A 84 -5.37 10.88 5.08
C VAL A 84 -6.00 11.39 6.36
N VAL A 85 -5.48 10.91 7.49
CA VAL A 85 -5.87 11.34 8.82
C VAL A 85 -4.69 12.08 9.44
N ALA A 86 -4.90 13.32 9.86
CA ALA A 86 -3.95 14.07 10.67
C ALA A 86 -4.45 14.11 12.10
N THR A 87 -3.64 13.58 13.02
CA THR A 87 -3.99 13.57 14.43
C THR A 87 -3.72 14.92 15.10
N ALA A 88 -4.33 15.15 16.26
CA ALA A 88 -4.17 16.41 17.00
C ALA A 88 -2.72 16.72 17.37
N ASN A 89 -1.87 15.69 17.52
CA ASN A 89 -0.44 15.85 17.81
C ASN A 89 0.45 16.00 16.56
N GLY A 90 -0.16 16.14 15.38
CA GLY A 90 0.55 16.41 14.15
C GLY A 90 1.02 15.18 13.36
N ASN A 91 0.72 13.97 13.80
CA ASN A 91 1.00 12.77 13.03
C ASN A 91 0.03 12.63 11.87
N LYS A 92 0.51 12.15 10.73
CA LYS A 92 -0.31 11.91 9.55
C LYS A 92 -0.24 10.44 9.13
N TYR A 93 -1.38 9.88 8.81
CA TYR A 93 -1.52 8.51 8.35
C TYR A 93 -2.32 8.49 7.05
N GLY A 94 -1.75 7.85 6.02
CA GLY A 94 -2.46 7.60 4.78
C GLY A 94 -3.07 6.21 4.78
N HIS A 95 -4.32 6.10 4.34
CA HIS A 95 -5.02 4.82 4.26
C HIS A 95 -5.49 4.57 2.84
N ALA A 96 -5.36 3.32 2.41
CA ALA A 96 -5.86 2.85 1.13
C ALA A 96 -6.63 1.56 1.31
N TRP A 97 -7.86 1.53 0.81
CA TRP A 97 -8.63 0.31 0.59
C TRP A 97 -8.63 0.06 -0.91
N VAL A 98 -8.01 -1.02 -1.33
CA VAL A 98 -7.82 -1.31 -2.75
C VAL A 98 -8.17 -2.76 -3.02
N LYS A 99 -8.76 -3.00 -4.17
CA LYS A 99 -8.96 -4.35 -4.68
C LYS A 99 -8.10 -4.52 -5.92
N PHE A 100 -7.11 -5.40 -5.84
CA PHE A 100 -6.21 -5.72 -6.95
C PHE A 100 -6.66 -6.99 -7.67
N GLU A 101 -6.50 -6.99 -8.99
CA GLU A 101 -6.58 -8.20 -9.79
C GLU A 101 -5.24 -8.45 -10.45
N ASN A 102 -4.66 -9.61 -10.17
CA ASN A 102 -3.45 -10.10 -10.83
C ASN A 102 -3.84 -11.13 -11.88
N THR A 103 -3.24 -11.03 -13.07
CA THR A 103 -3.29 -12.08 -14.09
C THR A 103 -1.92 -12.72 -14.17
N TYR A 104 -1.85 -14.01 -13.88
CA TYR A 104 -0.60 -14.76 -13.90
C TYR A 104 -0.29 -15.26 -15.31
N LYS A 105 0.97 -15.63 -15.55
CA LYS A 105 1.42 -16.06 -16.89
C LYS A 105 0.72 -17.33 -17.37
N ASN A 106 0.20 -18.15 -16.47
CA ASN A 106 -0.61 -19.31 -16.79
C ASN A 106 -2.07 -18.97 -17.15
N GLY A 107 -2.45 -17.68 -17.16
CA GLY A 107 -3.80 -17.21 -17.46
C GLY A 107 -4.74 -17.16 -16.27
N SER A 108 -4.35 -17.68 -15.11
CA SER A 108 -5.20 -17.60 -13.91
C SER A 108 -5.25 -16.17 -13.38
N LYS A 109 -6.36 -15.83 -12.72
CA LYS A 109 -6.58 -14.52 -12.11
C LYS A 109 -6.85 -14.68 -10.63
N ALA A 110 -6.35 -13.73 -9.84
CA ALA A 110 -6.65 -13.64 -8.42
C ALA A 110 -7.04 -12.22 -8.06
N VAL A 111 -8.08 -12.09 -7.26
CA VAL A 111 -8.56 -10.79 -6.74
C VAL A 111 -8.22 -10.72 -5.26
N THR A 112 -7.48 -9.69 -4.87
CA THR A 112 -7.01 -9.50 -3.50
C THR A 112 -7.45 -8.14 -2.97
N PRO A 113 -8.39 -8.09 -2.02
CA PRO A 113 -8.65 -6.87 -1.26
C PRO A 113 -7.49 -6.61 -0.30
N VAL A 114 -7.05 -5.37 -0.24
CA VAL A 114 -5.93 -4.94 0.61
C VAL A 114 -6.32 -3.66 1.34
N PHE A 115 -6.04 -3.62 2.64
CA PHE A 115 -6.00 -2.39 3.41
C PHE A 115 -4.54 -2.05 3.70
N VAL A 116 -4.14 -0.81 3.45
CA VAL A 116 -2.78 -0.33 3.74
C VAL A 116 -2.84 0.93 4.56
N SER A 117 -2.04 0.98 5.62
CA SER A 117 -1.78 2.18 6.40
C SER A 117 -0.33 2.63 6.20
N PHE A 118 -0.16 3.92 5.91
CA PHE A 118 1.15 4.54 5.71
C PHE A 118 1.38 5.63 6.75
N GLY A 119 2.59 5.70 7.30
CA GLY A 119 3.02 6.86 8.07
C GLY A 119 3.64 7.91 7.14
N ILE A 120 3.14 9.14 7.19
CA ILE A 120 3.60 10.25 6.35
C ILE A 120 4.40 11.23 7.21
N ASN A 121 5.65 11.49 6.86
CA ASN A 121 6.47 12.44 7.59
C ASN A 121 6.25 13.89 7.10
N ASN A 122 6.87 14.86 7.77
CA ASN A 122 6.71 16.28 7.45
C ASN A 122 7.30 16.67 6.10
N ASN A 123 8.14 15.84 5.50
CA ASN A 123 8.74 16.05 4.19
C ASN A 123 7.93 15.42 3.05
N GLY A 124 6.74 14.87 3.35
CA GLY A 124 5.91 14.22 2.35
C GLY A 124 6.45 12.86 1.88
N LYS A 125 7.18 12.16 2.74
CA LYS A 125 7.70 10.82 2.49
C LYS A 125 7.05 9.81 3.43
N ILE A 126 7.00 8.57 3.00
CA ILE A 126 6.49 7.45 3.78
C ILE A 126 7.62 6.84 4.60
N TYR A 127 7.41 6.67 5.90
CA TYR A 127 8.40 6.07 6.79
C TYR A 127 7.99 4.69 7.34
N PHE A 128 6.72 4.31 7.19
CA PHE A 128 6.28 2.93 7.40
C PHE A 128 5.08 2.60 6.51
N GLU A 129 4.91 1.31 6.26
CA GLU A 129 3.73 0.74 5.62
C GLU A 129 3.27 -0.47 6.43
N HIS A 130 1.97 -0.59 6.65
CA HIS A 130 1.36 -1.78 7.23
C HIS A 130 0.21 -2.22 6.33
N ALA A 131 0.38 -3.35 5.65
CA ALA A 131 -0.62 -3.91 4.75
C ALA A 131 -1.32 -5.11 5.40
N LEU A 132 -2.62 -5.19 5.23
CA LEU A 132 -3.45 -6.31 5.67
C LEU A 132 -4.21 -6.87 4.48
N TYR A 133 -4.08 -8.18 4.25
CA TYR A 133 -4.78 -8.86 3.18
C TYR A 133 -4.92 -10.35 3.51
N ASP A 134 -5.89 -11.01 2.87
CA ASP A 134 -6.08 -12.44 3.01
C ASP A 134 -5.03 -13.19 2.18
N THR A 135 -4.13 -13.89 2.86
CA THR A 135 -3.08 -14.68 2.20
C THR A 135 -3.62 -15.80 1.32
N ALA A 136 -4.86 -16.26 1.57
CA ALA A 136 -5.51 -17.26 0.73
C ALA A 136 -5.79 -16.75 -0.70
N THR A 137 -5.82 -15.43 -0.91
CA THR A 137 -6.01 -14.81 -2.23
C THR A 137 -4.69 -14.58 -2.96
N VAL A 138 -3.57 -14.78 -2.28
CA VAL A 138 -2.23 -14.66 -2.86
C VAL A 138 -1.74 -16.07 -3.20
N PRO A 139 -1.40 -16.35 -4.46
CA PRO A 139 -0.86 -17.67 -4.82
C PRO A 139 0.41 -17.98 -4.06
N ASP A 140 0.60 -19.24 -3.73
CA ASP A 140 1.85 -19.70 -3.15
C ASP A 140 3.00 -19.62 -4.19
N ASP A 141 4.22 -19.79 -3.71
CA ASP A 141 5.41 -19.72 -4.56
C ASP A 141 5.40 -20.70 -5.73
N SER A 142 4.60 -21.78 -5.64
CA SER A 142 4.50 -22.77 -6.71
C SER A 142 3.91 -22.18 -8.00
N VAL A 143 3.08 -21.12 -7.89
CA VAL A 143 2.53 -20.42 -9.05
C VAL A 143 3.62 -19.63 -9.78
N TYR A 144 4.61 -19.13 -9.05
CA TYR A 144 5.72 -18.36 -9.61
C TYR A 144 6.85 -19.25 -10.15
N ASN A 145 7.00 -20.44 -9.59
CA ASN A 145 8.12 -21.33 -9.88
C ASN A 145 7.79 -22.45 -10.90
N LYS A 146 6.66 -22.35 -11.58
CA LYS A 146 6.34 -23.29 -12.67
C LYS A 146 7.15 -22.97 -13.91
N ASN A 147 8.13 -23.80 -14.14
CA ASN A 147 8.84 -23.87 -15.41
C ASN A 147 7.90 -24.38 -16.52
#